data_7801f7eec2d1657e6faf96ebca864a72
#
_entry.id   7801f7eec2d1657e6faf96ebca864a72
#
_cell.length_a   1.000
_cell.length_b   1.000
_cell.length_c   1.000
_cell.angle_alpha   90.00
_cell.angle_beta   90.00
_cell.angle_gamma   90.00
#
_symmetry.space_group_name_H-M   'P 1'
#
loop_
_entity.id
_entity.type
_entity.pdbx_description
1 polymer ?
#
loop_
_entity_poly.entity_id
_entity_poly.type
_entity_poly.pdbx_seq_one_letter_code
_entity_poly.pdbx_strand_id
1 'polypeptide(L)'
;MDSQTVTSDVKIFDESSQKPMASYTPPTPGSLKDVGINRDSLIHLVVKVLYYAGEVTGSYLASRLRLPYTLVDEMIEFIKAEKLCEVKGMAGIGKSAYRYAITSLGRDRAREFLEINQYTGPAPVPLAQYVEMINRQSASRTYITQEGIARNFSHLVLSKQMLDTLGPAINSGKSMFVYGAPGNGKSVVSEAIGHMLGGEVYIPHAIDVDGIIITIYDPINHHAYETEKVPEVGYRSPIFSDTEDFDQRWVRCRRPFVFAGGELTLDMLDLSFNEIAKFYEAPFQVKANGGVFLIDDFGRQLVRPKDLLNRWIVPLEKRVDYLTLHTGKKFELPFDALIIFSTNLKPQELVDEAFFRRIRYKIHFENPTLEEYKEIFKNYSRTKNIVYNPIIVDYMQTEFYQKYGVEIRRCHPRDVIEQVIDIARYLNTPAALTKELVDAACHSYFVK
;
A
#
# COMPACT_ATOMS: atom_id res chain seq x y z
N MET A 1 -0.39 25.37 24.22
CA MET A 1 -1.61 24.59 24.47
C MET A 1 -1.59 23.47 23.47
N ASP A 2 -1.07 22.35 23.94
CA ASP A 2 -0.65 21.21 23.11
C ASP A 2 -1.84 20.38 22.67
N SER A 3 -2.04 20.27 21.37
CA SER A 3 -2.94 19.29 20.76
C SER A 3 -2.17 17.96 20.63
N GLN A 4 -2.20 17.14 21.68
CA GLN A 4 -1.79 15.76 21.60
C GLN A 4 -2.84 14.99 20.79
N THR A 5 -2.48 14.64 19.56
CA THR A 5 -3.17 13.62 18.76
C THR A 5 -2.91 12.27 19.42
N VAL A 6 -3.89 11.75 20.13
CA VAL A 6 -3.88 10.39 20.67
C VAL A 6 -4.16 9.44 19.51
N THR A 7 -3.12 8.97 18.86
CA THR A 7 -3.18 7.76 18.05
C THR A 7 -3.20 6.57 19.00
N SER A 8 -4.39 6.02 19.23
CA SER A 8 -4.53 4.75 19.93
C SER A 8 -4.04 3.64 19.03
N ASP A 9 -2.78 3.24 19.20
CA ASP A 9 -2.24 1.98 18.66
C ASP A 9 -2.94 0.80 19.33
N VAL A 10 -4.08 0.43 18.80
CA VAL A 10 -4.69 -0.85 19.13
C VAL A 10 -3.94 -1.90 18.31
N LYS A 11 -3.02 -2.63 18.92
CA LYS A 11 -2.46 -3.88 18.37
C LYS A 11 -3.57 -4.91 18.26
N ILE A 12 -4.35 -4.84 17.18
CA ILE A 12 -5.52 -5.73 16.95
C ILE A 12 -5.10 -7.00 16.20
N PHE A 13 -3.91 -7.03 15.58
CA PHE A 13 -3.50 -8.14 14.70
C PHE A 13 -2.39 -8.97 15.33
N ASP A 14 -2.62 -10.29 15.37
CA ASP A 14 -1.67 -11.28 15.86
C ASP A 14 -0.95 -11.94 14.67
N GLU A 15 0.30 -11.56 14.45
CA GLU A 15 1.18 -12.12 13.43
C GLU A 15 1.51 -13.60 13.66
N SER A 16 1.34 -14.13 14.89
CA SER A 16 1.63 -15.53 15.23
C SER A 16 0.67 -16.54 14.60
N SER A 17 -0.43 -16.07 14.01
CA SER A 17 -1.44 -16.92 13.34
C SER A 17 -1.01 -17.41 11.95
N GLN A 18 0.14 -16.95 11.43
CA GLN A 18 0.69 -17.34 10.14
C GLN A 18 1.85 -18.33 10.33
N LYS A 19 1.97 -19.34 9.47
CA LYS A 19 3.23 -20.07 9.37
C LYS A 19 4.25 -19.18 8.67
N PRO A 20 5.37 -18.82 9.32
CA PRO A 20 6.35 -17.96 8.71
C PRO A 20 6.92 -18.68 7.47
N MET A 21 6.77 -18.05 6.32
CA MET A 21 7.66 -18.36 5.21
C MET A 21 9.06 -17.88 5.59
N ALA A 22 10.08 -18.67 5.20
CA ALA A 22 11.44 -18.16 5.25
C ALA A 22 11.47 -16.83 4.48
N SER A 23 11.65 -15.73 5.19
CA SER A 23 11.72 -14.39 4.59
C SER A 23 12.96 -14.36 3.70
N TYR A 24 12.72 -14.24 2.39
CA TYR A 24 13.83 -14.05 1.46
C TYR A 24 14.25 -12.57 1.51
N THR A 25 15.47 -12.35 1.92
CA THR A 25 16.08 -11.03 1.99
C THR A 25 16.89 -10.79 0.72
N PRO A 26 16.70 -9.67 -0.01
CA PRO A 26 17.49 -9.39 -1.21
C PRO A 26 18.96 -9.20 -0.83
N PRO A 27 19.89 -9.98 -1.41
CA PRO A 27 21.30 -9.90 -1.02
C PRO A 27 21.92 -8.57 -1.47
N THR A 28 22.74 -8.00 -0.62
CA THR A 28 23.51 -6.80 -0.94
C THR A 28 24.46 -7.08 -2.12
N PRO A 29 24.48 -6.25 -3.19
CA PRO A 29 25.36 -6.49 -4.33
C PRO A 29 26.83 -6.37 -3.93
N GLY A 30 27.63 -7.38 -4.24
CA GLY A 30 29.06 -7.40 -3.97
C GLY A 30 29.92 -6.84 -5.11
N SER A 31 29.35 -6.72 -6.32
CA SER A 31 30.01 -6.19 -7.51
C SER A 31 29.05 -5.38 -8.39
N LEU A 32 29.58 -4.58 -9.32
CA LEU A 32 28.74 -3.86 -10.30
C LEU A 32 27.94 -4.82 -11.19
N LYS A 33 28.39 -6.06 -11.40
CA LYS A 33 27.62 -7.08 -12.10
C LYS A 33 26.39 -7.53 -11.33
N ASP A 34 26.48 -7.61 -9.99
CA ASP A 34 25.37 -8.02 -9.13
C ASP A 34 24.31 -6.92 -9.05
N VAL A 35 24.70 -5.64 -9.22
CA VAL A 35 23.75 -4.53 -9.37
C VAL A 35 22.84 -4.77 -10.57
N GLY A 36 23.37 -5.40 -11.62
CA GLY A 36 22.62 -5.90 -12.78
C GLY A 36 22.17 -4.82 -13.77
N ILE A 37 22.60 -3.58 -13.59
CA ILE A 37 22.32 -2.44 -14.47
C ILE A 37 23.55 -2.11 -15.30
N ASN A 38 23.34 -1.53 -16.49
CA ASN A 38 24.41 -1.06 -17.32
C ASN A 38 25.30 -0.07 -16.53
N ARG A 39 26.60 -0.28 -16.57
CA ARG A 39 27.59 0.54 -15.90
C ARG A 39 27.49 2.02 -16.27
N ASP A 40 27.24 2.34 -17.55
CA ASP A 40 27.08 3.71 -18.02
C ASP A 40 25.85 4.39 -17.40
N SER A 41 24.74 3.66 -17.26
CA SER A 41 23.54 4.17 -16.58
C SER A 41 23.81 4.52 -15.11
N LEU A 42 24.62 3.73 -14.41
CA LEU A 42 25.05 4.02 -13.03
C LEU A 42 25.98 5.24 -12.97
N ILE A 43 26.92 5.36 -13.91
CA ILE A 43 27.81 6.52 -14.02
C ILE A 43 26.99 7.79 -14.28
N HIS A 44 26.04 7.76 -15.22
CA HIS A 44 25.15 8.88 -15.47
C HIS A 44 24.38 9.28 -14.20
N LEU A 45 23.92 8.31 -13.42
CA LEU A 45 23.22 8.56 -12.17
C LEU A 45 24.12 9.26 -11.14
N VAL A 46 25.38 8.78 -10.94
CA VAL A 46 26.35 9.41 -10.05
C VAL A 46 26.64 10.85 -10.45
N VAL A 47 26.86 11.10 -11.76
CA VAL A 47 27.16 12.44 -12.28
C VAL A 47 25.96 13.38 -12.09
N LYS A 48 24.74 12.90 -12.31
CA LYS A 48 23.50 13.68 -12.06
C LYS A 48 23.35 14.02 -10.57
N VAL A 49 23.60 13.08 -9.67
CA VAL A 49 23.56 13.32 -8.22
C VAL A 49 24.60 14.38 -7.81
N LEU A 50 25.83 14.27 -8.31
CA LEU A 50 26.88 15.28 -8.08
C LEU A 50 26.49 16.66 -8.62
N TYR A 51 25.82 16.71 -9.78
CA TYR A 51 25.39 17.97 -10.38
C TYR A 51 24.41 18.73 -9.49
N TYR A 52 23.40 18.04 -8.93
CA TYR A 52 22.41 18.69 -8.06
C TYR A 52 22.95 18.98 -6.65
N ALA A 53 23.81 18.11 -6.14
CA ALA A 53 24.33 18.26 -4.78
C ALA A 53 25.53 19.21 -4.69
N GLY A 54 26.23 19.45 -5.82
CA GLY A 54 27.37 20.35 -5.93
C GLY A 54 28.67 19.74 -5.39
N GLU A 55 28.87 19.77 -4.07
CA GLU A 55 30.02 19.17 -3.38
C GLU A 55 29.54 18.23 -2.28
N VAL A 56 29.91 16.95 -2.36
CA VAL A 56 29.44 15.90 -1.44
C VAL A 56 30.56 14.89 -1.11
N THR A 57 30.38 14.15 -0.02
CA THR A 57 31.24 13.04 0.34
C THR A 57 30.92 11.78 -0.44
N GLY A 58 31.90 10.86 -0.53
CA GLY A 58 31.65 9.53 -1.11
C GLY A 58 30.59 8.75 -0.33
N SER A 59 30.54 8.91 1.00
CA SER A 59 29.50 8.31 1.84
C SER A 59 28.09 8.86 1.52
N TYR A 60 27.96 10.15 1.22
CA TYR A 60 26.70 10.73 0.77
C TYR A 60 26.23 10.12 -0.56
N LEU A 61 27.16 9.95 -1.52
CA LEU A 61 26.83 9.31 -2.79
C LEU A 61 26.35 7.88 -2.59
N ALA A 62 27.05 7.09 -1.76
CA ALA A 62 26.66 5.73 -1.42
C ALA A 62 25.25 5.69 -0.79
N SER A 63 24.99 6.58 0.18
CA SER A 63 23.69 6.74 0.81
C SER A 63 22.60 7.11 -0.19
N ARG A 64 22.87 8.05 -1.08
CA ARG A 64 21.88 8.52 -2.06
C ARG A 64 21.54 7.45 -3.09
N LEU A 65 22.55 6.70 -3.54
CA LEU A 65 22.41 5.63 -4.51
C LEU A 65 21.91 4.32 -3.89
N ARG A 66 21.94 4.22 -2.56
CA ARG A 66 21.63 2.99 -1.82
C ARG A 66 22.51 1.80 -2.27
N LEU A 67 23.78 2.07 -2.51
CA LEU A 67 24.77 1.07 -2.90
C LEU A 67 25.93 1.06 -1.90
N PRO A 68 26.60 -0.11 -1.70
CA PRO A 68 27.83 -0.17 -0.92
C PRO A 68 28.87 0.83 -1.42
N TYR A 69 29.58 1.48 -0.48
CA TYR A 69 30.58 2.48 -0.86
C TYR A 69 31.67 1.93 -1.79
N THR A 70 32.04 0.66 -1.63
CA THR A 70 33.03 0.00 -2.49
C THR A 70 32.67 0.07 -3.97
N LEU A 71 31.38 -0.12 -4.32
CA LEU A 71 30.89 -0.04 -5.69
C LEU A 71 30.82 1.43 -6.16
N VAL A 72 30.46 2.33 -5.27
CA VAL A 72 30.42 3.77 -5.57
C VAL A 72 31.82 4.31 -5.78
N ASP A 73 32.81 3.85 -5.01
CA ASP A 73 34.22 4.21 -5.17
C ASP A 73 34.77 3.86 -6.57
N GLU A 74 34.43 2.67 -7.09
CA GLU A 74 34.78 2.28 -8.47
C GLU A 74 34.22 3.25 -9.52
N MET A 75 32.98 3.71 -9.33
CA MET A 75 32.34 4.68 -10.23
C MET A 75 32.96 6.07 -10.08
N ILE A 76 33.27 6.49 -8.84
CA ILE A 76 33.95 7.76 -8.56
C ILE A 76 35.32 7.79 -9.20
N GLU A 77 36.12 6.73 -9.06
CA GLU A 77 37.46 6.66 -9.68
C GLU A 77 37.36 6.76 -11.21
N PHE A 78 36.37 6.17 -11.83
CA PHE A 78 36.12 6.32 -13.27
C PHE A 78 35.80 7.76 -13.65
N ILE A 79 34.79 8.40 -13.01
CA ILE A 79 34.39 9.78 -13.35
C ILE A 79 35.49 10.81 -13.03
N LYS A 80 36.37 10.49 -12.08
CA LYS A 80 37.55 11.28 -11.77
C LYS A 80 38.60 11.15 -12.89
N ALA A 81 38.87 9.94 -13.38
CA ALA A 81 39.76 9.69 -14.51
C ALA A 81 39.28 10.41 -15.78
N GLU A 82 37.98 10.44 -16.03
CA GLU A 82 37.32 11.21 -17.11
C GLU A 82 37.24 12.71 -16.82
N LYS A 83 37.81 13.20 -15.71
CA LYS A 83 37.80 14.62 -15.30
C LYS A 83 36.40 15.22 -15.13
N LEU A 84 35.37 14.41 -14.87
CA LEU A 84 34.03 14.87 -14.61
C LEU A 84 33.83 15.35 -13.18
N CYS A 85 34.66 14.86 -12.23
CA CYS A 85 34.71 15.35 -10.85
C CYS A 85 36.16 15.52 -10.37
N GLU A 86 36.33 16.26 -9.29
CA GLU A 86 37.60 16.51 -8.62
C GLU A 86 37.45 16.39 -7.10
N VAL A 87 38.56 16.07 -6.42
CA VAL A 87 38.60 16.03 -4.95
C VAL A 87 38.87 17.45 -4.44
N LYS A 88 37.99 17.95 -3.57
CA LYS A 88 38.12 19.28 -2.92
C LYS A 88 38.71 19.23 -1.53
N GLY A 89 38.74 18.07 -0.89
CA GLY A 89 39.25 17.92 0.47
C GLY A 89 38.72 16.65 1.13
N MET A 90 38.78 16.62 2.45
CA MET A 90 38.38 15.47 3.26
C MET A 90 37.54 15.95 4.44
N ALA A 91 36.42 15.31 4.70
CA ALA A 91 35.51 15.64 5.80
C ALA A 91 35.71 14.77 7.04
N GLY A 92 36.61 13.78 6.98
CA GLY A 92 36.85 12.82 8.06
C GLY A 92 37.93 11.82 7.70
N ILE A 93 37.97 10.68 8.36
CA ILE A 93 38.96 9.62 8.14
C ILE A 93 38.42 8.59 7.16
N GLY A 94 39.23 8.12 6.21
CA GLY A 94 38.89 7.08 5.24
C GLY A 94 38.46 7.59 3.86
N LYS A 95 38.51 6.71 2.86
CA LYS A 95 38.22 7.08 1.46
C LYS A 95 36.80 7.63 1.26
N SER A 96 35.82 7.12 1.99
CA SER A 96 34.41 7.56 1.90
C SER A 96 34.20 9.00 2.39
N ALA A 97 35.17 9.56 3.13
CA ALA A 97 35.15 10.93 3.66
C ALA A 97 35.70 11.97 2.68
N TYR A 98 36.28 11.58 1.53
CA TYR A 98 36.66 12.55 0.51
C TYR A 98 35.46 13.31 -0.01
N ARG A 99 35.64 14.64 -0.20
CA ARG A 99 34.65 15.52 -0.80
C ARG A 99 34.96 15.67 -2.29
N TYR A 100 33.95 15.35 -3.07
CA TYR A 100 33.97 15.40 -4.53
C TYR A 100 33.10 16.55 -5.01
N ALA A 101 33.62 17.34 -5.95
CA ALA A 101 32.85 18.37 -6.64
C ALA A 101 32.85 18.12 -8.14
N ILE A 102 31.75 18.47 -8.78
CA ILE A 102 31.60 18.34 -10.24
C ILE A 102 32.43 19.43 -10.94
N THR A 103 33.17 19.07 -11.97
CA THR A 103 33.93 20.01 -12.82
C THR A 103 33.03 20.74 -13.82
N SER A 104 33.58 21.71 -14.58
CA SER A 104 32.84 22.31 -15.72
C SER A 104 32.44 21.26 -16.76
N LEU A 105 33.41 20.40 -17.15
CA LEU A 105 33.12 19.28 -18.09
C LEU A 105 32.06 18.34 -17.52
N GLY A 106 32.15 18.02 -16.22
CA GLY A 106 31.14 17.20 -15.55
C GLY A 106 29.75 17.82 -15.57
N ARG A 107 29.64 19.16 -15.42
CA ARG A 107 28.35 19.86 -15.53
C ARG A 107 27.75 19.78 -16.93
N ASP A 108 28.58 19.91 -17.96
CA ASP A 108 28.08 19.81 -19.34
C ASP A 108 27.58 18.40 -19.63
N ARG A 109 28.34 17.35 -19.22
CA ARG A 109 27.90 15.97 -19.33
C ARG A 109 26.64 15.68 -18.50
N ALA A 110 26.56 16.24 -17.28
CA ALA A 110 25.35 16.08 -16.46
C ALA A 110 24.09 16.60 -17.16
N ARG A 111 24.19 17.76 -17.87
CA ARG A 111 23.07 18.31 -18.63
C ARG A 111 22.63 17.37 -19.74
N GLU A 112 23.57 16.79 -20.50
CA GLU A 112 23.25 15.78 -21.51
C GLU A 112 22.52 14.58 -20.90
N PHE A 113 22.97 14.08 -19.75
CA PHE A 113 22.33 12.96 -19.05
C PHE A 113 20.93 13.30 -18.50
N LEU A 114 20.75 14.55 -18.05
CA LEU A 114 19.46 15.05 -17.59
C LEU A 114 18.44 15.23 -18.73
N GLU A 115 18.91 15.42 -19.97
CA GLU A 115 18.03 15.41 -21.13
C GLU A 115 17.46 14.01 -21.43
N ILE A 116 18.15 12.93 -21.01
CA ILE A 116 17.68 11.55 -21.13
C ILE A 116 16.63 11.26 -20.06
N ASN A 117 16.97 11.49 -18.78
CA ASN A 117 16.05 11.44 -17.66
C ASN A 117 16.60 12.22 -16.47
N GLN A 118 15.71 12.79 -15.64
CA GLN A 118 16.08 13.58 -14.46
C GLN A 118 16.09 12.77 -13.16
N TYR A 119 16.00 11.45 -13.24
CA TYR A 119 16.01 10.60 -12.05
C TYR A 119 17.37 10.69 -11.33
N THR A 120 17.32 10.96 -10.01
CA THR A 120 18.46 11.09 -9.11
C THR A 120 18.24 10.37 -7.77
N GLY A 121 17.35 9.37 -7.78
CA GLY A 121 17.04 8.52 -6.63
C GLY A 121 18.06 7.38 -6.44
N PRO A 122 17.72 6.40 -5.58
CA PRO A 122 18.46 5.15 -5.43
C PRO A 122 18.67 4.43 -6.76
N ALA A 123 19.78 3.69 -6.90
CA ALA A 123 20.05 2.93 -8.10
C ALA A 123 18.87 1.96 -8.40
N PRO A 124 18.33 1.94 -9.63
CA PRO A 124 17.23 1.05 -9.94
C PRO A 124 17.62 -0.42 -9.82
N VAL A 125 16.63 -1.28 -9.71
CA VAL A 125 16.78 -2.74 -9.72
C VAL A 125 16.43 -3.26 -11.11
N PRO A 126 17.16 -4.22 -11.70
CA PRO A 126 16.79 -4.81 -12.97
C PRO A 126 15.41 -5.46 -12.92
N LEU A 127 14.67 -5.40 -14.03
CA LEU A 127 13.35 -6.04 -14.15
C LEU A 127 13.38 -7.53 -13.73
N ALA A 128 14.42 -8.27 -14.10
CA ALA A 128 14.54 -9.68 -13.75
C ALA A 128 14.62 -9.94 -12.24
N GLN A 129 15.38 -9.09 -11.50
CA GLN A 129 15.47 -9.18 -10.03
C GLN A 129 14.12 -8.82 -9.38
N TYR A 130 13.42 -7.83 -9.93
CA TYR A 130 12.08 -7.47 -9.47
C TYR A 130 11.09 -8.63 -9.64
N VAL A 131 11.03 -9.24 -10.82
CA VAL A 131 10.16 -10.39 -11.11
C VAL A 131 10.47 -11.56 -10.17
N GLU A 132 11.74 -11.86 -9.96
CA GLU A 132 12.16 -12.92 -9.05
C GLU A 132 11.70 -12.63 -7.61
N MET A 133 11.87 -11.39 -7.13
CA MET A 133 11.46 -11.00 -5.79
C MET A 133 9.95 -11.11 -5.61
N ILE A 134 9.14 -10.59 -6.54
CA ILE A 134 7.68 -10.72 -6.45
C ILE A 134 7.25 -12.19 -6.38
N ASN A 135 7.85 -13.05 -7.20
CA ASN A 135 7.56 -14.48 -7.17
C ASN A 135 7.93 -15.13 -5.82
N ARG A 136 9.03 -14.70 -5.20
CA ARG A 136 9.46 -15.22 -3.89
C ARG A 136 8.58 -14.76 -2.74
N GLN A 137 8.10 -13.52 -2.76
CA GLN A 137 7.28 -12.93 -1.69
C GLN A 137 5.78 -12.92 -1.99
N SER A 138 5.33 -13.69 -2.98
CA SER A 138 3.93 -13.74 -3.43
C SER A 138 2.95 -13.97 -2.29
N ALA A 139 1.88 -13.17 -2.25
CA ALA A 139 0.80 -13.32 -1.29
C ALA A 139 0.12 -14.69 -1.35
N SER A 140 0.11 -15.34 -2.52
CA SER A 140 -0.46 -16.68 -2.71
C SER A 140 0.28 -17.80 -1.96
N ARG A 141 1.49 -17.53 -1.47
CA ARG A 141 2.28 -18.47 -0.66
C ARG A 141 1.97 -18.39 0.83
N THR A 142 1.30 -17.34 1.27
CA THR A 142 0.83 -17.18 2.65
C THR A 142 -0.54 -17.85 2.77
N TYR A 143 -0.75 -18.70 3.79
CA TYR A 143 -2.06 -19.26 4.03
C TYR A 143 -2.50 -18.98 5.45
N ILE A 144 -3.80 -18.76 5.60
CA ILE A 144 -4.45 -18.42 6.85
C ILE A 144 -5.33 -19.60 7.26
N THR A 145 -5.23 -20.01 8.51
CA THR A 145 -6.06 -21.09 9.07
C THR A 145 -7.43 -20.55 9.50
N GLN A 146 -8.40 -21.44 9.70
CA GLN A 146 -9.72 -21.07 10.22
C GLN A 146 -9.63 -20.36 11.56
N GLU A 147 -8.73 -20.79 12.44
CA GLU A 147 -8.47 -20.14 13.73
C GLU A 147 -7.86 -18.77 13.55
N GLY A 148 -6.91 -18.63 12.61
CA GLY A 148 -6.28 -17.35 12.26
C GLY A 148 -7.31 -16.33 11.76
N ILE A 149 -8.24 -16.74 10.89
CA ILE A 149 -9.34 -15.90 10.45
C ILE A 149 -10.24 -15.48 11.62
N ALA A 150 -10.71 -16.43 12.41
CA ALA A 150 -11.59 -16.15 13.54
C ALA A 150 -10.94 -15.16 14.53
N ARG A 151 -9.62 -15.29 14.77
CA ARG A 151 -8.87 -14.41 15.65
C ARG A 151 -8.72 -13.01 15.07
N ASN A 152 -8.30 -12.88 13.81
CA ASN A 152 -8.09 -11.58 13.17
C ASN A 152 -9.39 -10.80 12.94
N PHE A 153 -10.53 -11.50 12.73
CA PHE A 153 -11.83 -10.85 12.60
C PHE A 153 -12.62 -10.80 13.92
N SER A 154 -12.04 -11.17 15.06
CA SER A 154 -12.72 -11.21 16.38
C SER A 154 -13.30 -9.87 16.84
N HIS A 155 -12.75 -8.75 16.32
CA HIS A 155 -13.25 -7.41 16.57
C HIS A 155 -14.46 -7.03 15.71
N LEU A 156 -14.79 -7.84 14.70
CA LEU A 156 -15.95 -7.67 13.83
C LEU A 156 -17.00 -8.73 14.14
N VAL A 157 -18.26 -8.34 14.04
CA VAL A 157 -19.36 -9.29 14.19
C VAL A 157 -19.68 -9.85 12.79
N LEU A 158 -19.13 -11.03 12.50
CA LEU A 158 -19.32 -11.72 11.23
C LEU A 158 -19.86 -13.13 11.50
N SER A 159 -20.78 -13.60 10.64
CA SER A 159 -21.28 -14.97 10.75
C SER A 159 -20.18 -16.00 10.44
N LYS A 160 -20.26 -17.17 11.06
CA LYS A 160 -19.33 -18.27 10.79
C LYS A 160 -19.29 -18.62 9.30
N GLN A 161 -20.45 -18.63 8.64
CA GLN A 161 -20.56 -18.91 7.21
C GLN A 161 -19.77 -17.90 6.37
N MET A 162 -19.81 -16.61 6.74
CA MET A 162 -19.02 -15.58 6.06
C MET A 162 -17.51 -15.79 6.25
N LEU A 163 -17.07 -16.11 7.47
CA LEU A 163 -15.67 -16.42 7.75
C LEU A 163 -15.18 -17.65 6.98
N ASP A 164 -16.00 -18.70 6.91
CA ASP A 164 -15.70 -19.94 6.17
C ASP A 164 -15.65 -19.70 4.64
N THR A 165 -16.29 -18.63 4.13
CA THR A 165 -16.19 -18.22 2.73
C THR A 165 -15.00 -17.31 2.47
N LEU A 166 -14.72 -16.38 3.38
CA LEU A 166 -13.61 -15.44 3.29
C LEU A 166 -12.25 -16.16 3.31
N GLY A 167 -12.08 -17.16 4.17
CA GLY A 167 -10.82 -17.87 4.32
C GLY A 167 -10.25 -18.43 3.03
N PRO A 168 -10.96 -19.32 2.33
CA PRO A 168 -10.51 -19.84 1.04
C PRO A 168 -10.31 -18.75 -0.02
N ALA A 169 -11.13 -17.68 0.02
CA ALA A 169 -11.00 -16.56 -0.91
C ALA A 169 -9.67 -15.82 -0.72
N ILE A 170 -9.31 -15.53 0.52
CA ILE A 170 -8.03 -14.88 0.87
C ILE A 170 -6.86 -15.80 0.51
N ASN A 171 -6.91 -17.07 0.90
CA ASN A 171 -5.87 -18.05 0.60
C ASN A 171 -5.65 -18.29 -0.89
N SER A 172 -6.65 -17.99 -1.73
CA SER A 172 -6.47 -18.09 -3.17
C SER A 172 -5.46 -17.08 -3.74
N GLY A 173 -5.27 -15.94 -3.06
CA GLY A 173 -4.41 -14.83 -3.50
C GLY A 173 -4.82 -14.22 -4.85
N LYS A 174 -6.05 -14.48 -5.34
CA LYS A 174 -6.47 -14.08 -6.70
C LYS A 174 -7.40 -12.87 -6.67
N SER A 175 -8.67 -13.09 -6.99
CA SER A 175 -9.67 -12.03 -7.02
C SER A 175 -10.95 -12.45 -6.31
N MET A 176 -11.59 -11.49 -5.66
CA MET A 176 -12.91 -11.67 -5.07
C MET A 176 -13.81 -10.48 -5.36
N PHE A 177 -15.10 -10.77 -5.43
CA PHE A 177 -16.16 -9.80 -5.57
C PHE A 177 -16.92 -9.73 -4.26
N VAL A 178 -16.95 -8.56 -3.65
CA VAL A 178 -17.63 -8.30 -2.37
C VAL A 178 -18.79 -7.37 -2.65
N TYR A 179 -20.02 -7.83 -2.46
CA TYR A 179 -21.20 -7.05 -2.82
C TYR A 179 -22.28 -7.12 -1.75
N GLY A 180 -23.18 -6.16 -1.77
CA GLY A 180 -24.27 -6.07 -0.81
C GLY A 180 -24.61 -4.62 -0.47
N ALA A 181 -25.64 -4.44 0.32
CA ALA A 181 -26.14 -3.13 0.64
C ALA A 181 -25.07 -2.21 1.28
N PRO A 182 -25.14 -0.87 1.09
CA PRO A 182 -24.24 0.07 1.73
C PRO A 182 -24.33 -0.04 3.24
N GLY A 183 -23.21 0.22 3.94
CA GLY A 183 -23.17 0.19 5.40
C GLY A 183 -23.06 -1.22 6.03
N ASN A 184 -22.84 -2.28 5.25
CA ASN A 184 -22.69 -3.65 5.78
C ASN A 184 -21.23 -4.06 6.02
N GLY A 185 -20.28 -3.12 6.00
CA GLY A 185 -18.90 -3.39 6.44
C GLY A 185 -17.97 -3.97 5.37
N LYS A 186 -18.33 -3.90 4.07
CA LYS A 186 -17.51 -4.41 2.96
C LYS A 186 -16.08 -3.84 2.98
N SER A 187 -15.95 -2.51 3.03
CA SER A 187 -14.65 -1.84 3.04
C SER A 187 -13.85 -2.17 4.30
N VAL A 188 -14.50 -2.19 5.48
CA VAL A 188 -13.87 -2.55 6.76
C VAL A 188 -13.30 -3.97 6.75
N VAL A 189 -14.05 -4.94 6.19
CA VAL A 189 -13.57 -6.31 6.05
C VAL A 189 -12.42 -6.39 5.04
N SER A 190 -12.50 -5.64 3.94
CA SER A 190 -11.42 -5.58 2.93
C SER A 190 -10.12 -5.00 3.50
N GLU A 191 -10.20 -3.96 4.32
CA GLU A 191 -9.05 -3.40 5.05
C GLU A 191 -8.48 -4.41 6.04
N ALA A 192 -9.34 -5.08 6.80
CA ALA A 192 -8.94 -6.12 7.73
C ALA A 192 -8.22 -7.29 7.02
N ILE A 193 -8.63 -7.65 5.79
CA ILE A 193 -7.93 -8.62 4.94
C ILE A 193 -6.51 -8.13 4.62
N GLY A 194 -6.35 -6.85 4.25
CA GLY A 194 -5.04 -6.26 3.98
C GLY A 194 -4.10 -6.38 5.18
N HIS A 195 -4.58 -6.03 6.35
CA HIS A 195 -3.80 -6.17 7.59
C HIS A 195 -3.50 -7.62 7.96
N MET A 196 -4.46 -8.52 7.71
CA MET A 196 -4.32 -9.94 8.04
C MET A 196 -3.32 -10.67 7.16
N LEU A 197 -3.11 -10.27 5.91
CA LEU A 197 -2.11 -10.87 5.04
C LEU A 197 -0.70 -10.76 5.60
N GLY A 198 -0.43 -9.82 6.50
CA GLY A 198 0.78 -9.69 7.31
C GLY A 198 2.09 -9.99 6.59
N GLY A 199 3.19 -10.04 7.36
CA GLY A 199 4.51 -10.33 6.84
C GLY A 199 5.16 -9.12 6.13
N GLU A 200 6.43 -9.31 5.83
CA GLU A 200 7.29 -8.30 5.25
C GLU A 200 7.44 -8.55 3.76
N VAL A 201 7.53 -7.46 3.00
CA VAL A 201 7.85 -7.47 1.57
C VAL A 201 8.94 -6.44 1.29
N TYR A 202 9.73 -6.71 0.27
CA TYR A 202 10.74 -5.80 -0.24
C TYR A 202 10.24 -5.17 -1.53
N ILE A 203 10.18 -3.84 -1.56
CA ILE A 203 9.70 -3.03 -2.69
C ILE A 203 10.85 -2.16 -3.17
N PRO A 204 11.25 -2.22 -4.44
CA PRO A 204 12.36 -1.42 -4.94
C PRO A 204 11.95 0.04 -5.09
N HIS A 205 12.87 0.97 -4.86
CA HIS A 205 12.63 2.37 -5.14
C HIS A 205 12.25 2.59 -6.61
N ALA A 206 12.97 1.94 -7.50
CA ALA A 206 12.73 1.99 -8.94
C ALA A 206 13.26 0.70 -9.60
N ILE A 207 12.73 0.39 -10.78
CA ILE A 207 13.25 -0.66 -11.66
C ILE A 207 13.81 -0.05 -12.94
N ASP A 208 14.76 -0.78 -13.54
CA ASP A 208 15.28 -0.51 -14.87
C ASP A 208 14.69 -1.51 -15.89
N VAL A 209 14.11 -0.98 -16.93
CA VAL A 209 13.60 -1.75 -18.07
C VAL A 209 14.30 -1.25 -19.32
N ASP A 210 15.41 -1.91 -19.68
CA ASP A 210 16.22 -1.55 -20.86
C ASP A 210 16.69 -0.08 -20.86
N GLY A 211 17.15 0.42 -19.73
CA GLY A 211 17.63 1.79 -19.54
C GLY A 211 16.53 2.82 -19.23
N ILE A 212 15.29 2.37 -19.17
CA ILE A 212 14.14 3.22 -18.80
C ILE A 212 13.79 2.98 -17.35
N ILE A 213 13.70 4.06 -16.57
CA ILE A 213 13.47 4.01 -15.13
C ILE A 213 11.97 4.13 -14.84
N ILE A 214 11.48 3.20 -14.01
CA ILE A 214 10.11 3.20 -13.48
C ILE A 214 10.17 3.20 -11.96
N THR A 215 9.66 4.23 -11.32
CA THR A 215 9.58 4.30 -9.85
C THR A 215 8.41 3.44 -9.36
N ILE A 216 8.65 2.65 -8.31
CA ILE A 216 7.65 1.75 -7.73
C ILE A 216 7.32 2.16 -6.29
N TYR A 217 8.35 2.36 -5.45
CA TYR A 217 8.12 2.72 -4.06
C TYR A 217 7.40 4.06 -3.95
N ASP A 218 6.27 4.04 -3.26
CA ASP A 218 5.39 5.17 -3.02
C ASP A 218 5.02 5.22 -1.53
N PRO A 219 5.49 6.22 -0.77
CA PRO A 219 5.23 6.31 0.68
C PRO A 219 3.74 6.37 1.07
N ILE A 220 2.86 6.73 0.13
CA ILE A 220 1.41 6.77 0.37
C ILE A 220 0.85 5.35 0.45
N ASN A 221 1.29 4.48 -0.46
CA ASN A 221 0.80 3.10 -0.59
C ASN A 221 1.67 2.06 0.12
N HIS A 222 2.94 2.41 0.43
CA HIS A 222 3.93 1.50 0.98
C HIS A 222 4.41 1.98 2.36
N HIS A 223 4.03 1.23 3.39
CA HIS A 223 4.44 1.54 4.76
C HIS A 223 5.75 0.82 5.09
N ALA A 224 6.85 1.57 5.03
CA ALA A 224 8.16 1.06 5.41
C ALA A 224 8.18 0.71 6.92
N TYR A 225 8.89 -0.37 7.29
CA TYR A 225 9.27 -0.55 8.68
C TYR A 225 10.30 0.53 9.04
N GLU A 226 10.00 1.28 10.10
CA GLU A 226 10.98 2.23 10.61
C GLU A 226 12.20 1.44 11.09
N THR A 227 13.34 1.65 10.46
CA THR A 227 14.63 1.29 11.02
C THR A 227 14.76 2.10 12.32
N GLU A 228 15.07 1.47 13.44
CA GLU A 228 15.27 2.17 14.70
C GLU A 228 16.20 3.36 14.44
N LYS A 229 15.68 4.58 14.55
CA LYS A 229 16.47 5.78 14.47
C LYS A 229 17.46 5.72 15.62
N VAL A 230 18.72 5.43 15.31
CA VAL A 230 19.80 5.68 16.26
C VAL A 230 19.70 7.17 16.60
N PRO A 231 19.54 7.55 17.88
CA PRO A 231 19.36 8.95 18.25
C PRO A 231 20.49 9.79 17.67
N GLU A 232 20.14 10.86 16.96
CA GLU A 232 21.08 11.86 16.48
C GLU A 232 21.70 12.57 17.69
N VAL A 233 22.76 12.01 18.25
CA VAL A 233 23.63 12.70 19.22
C VAL A 233 24.91 13.07 18.50
N GLY A 234 24.96 14.33 18.04
CA GLY A 234 26.18 14.97 17.53
C GLY A 234 26.41 14.74 16.04
N TYR A 235 27.10 15.72 15.41
CA TYR A 235 27.58 15.75 14.02
C TYR A 235 28.28 14.44 13.58
N ARG A 236 27.54 13.39 13.38
CA ARG A 236 27.96 12.21 12.65
C ARG A 236 27.15 12.19 11.36
N SER A 237 27.85 12.29 10.23
CA SER A 237 27.31 11.84 8.94
C SER A 237 26.57 10.54 9.17
N PRO A 238 25.40 10.30 8.52
CA PRO A 238 24.78 9.00 8.55
C PRO A 238 25.80 8.00 7.98
N ILE A 239 26.63 7.46 8.86
CA ILE A 239 27.40 6.27 8.57
C ILE A 239 26.30 5.24 8.38
N PHE A 240 26.18 4.68 7.17
CA PHE A 240 25.49 3.42 7.01
C PHE A 240 26.00 2.54 8.15
N SER A 241 25.13 2.23 9.11
CA SER A 241 25.43 1.11 9.97
C SER A 241 25.47 -0.08 9.01
N ASP A 242 26.61 -0.73 8.90
CA ASP A 242 26.80 -1.99 8.15
C ASP A 242 25.89 -3.13 8.71
N THR A 243 24.77 -2.79 9.35
CA THR A 243 23.92 -3.68 10.13
C THR A 243 22.63 -4.08 9.41
N GLU A 244 22.34 -3.54 8.25
CA GLU A 244 21.24 -4.05 7.44
C GLU A 244 21.76 -5.05 6.41
N ASP A 245 21.53 -6.32 6.66
CA ASP A 245 22.00 -7.45 5.85
C ASP A 245 21.26 -7.61 4.50
N PHE A 246 20.74 -6.51 3.91
CA PHE A 246 20.01 -6.59 2.64
C PHE A 246 20.33 -5.42 1.69
N ASP A 247 20.02 -5.62 0.41
CA ASP A 247 20.17 -4.63 -0.66
C ASP A 247 19.29 -3.39 -0.42
N GLN A 248 19.91 -2.27 -0.10
CA GLN A 248 19.27 -1.01 0.27
C GLN A 248 18.50 -0.31 -0.89
N ARG A 249 18.62 -0.79 -2.11
CA ARG A 249 17.78 -0.36 -3.23
C ARG A 249 16.32 -0.76 -3.04
N TRP A 250 16.08 -1.73 -2.16
CA TRP A 250 14.78 -2.18 -1.73
C TRP A 250 14.40 -1.53 -0.40
N VAL A 251 13.11 -1.31 -0.21
CA VAL A 251 12.54 -0.84 1.04
C VAL A 251 11.78 -2.00 1.68
N ARG A 252 12.11 -2.31 2.92
CA ARG A 252 11.39 -3.29 3.73
C ARG A 252 10.07 -2.69 4.18
N CYS A 253 8.96 -3.21 3.69
CA CYS A 253 7.61 -2.69 3.92
C CYS A 253 6.67 -3.75 4.50
N ARG A 254 5.60 -3.29 5.14
CA ARG A 254 4.41 -4.11 5.31
C ARG A 254 3.82 -4.44 3.94
N ARG A 255 3.08 -5.56 3.81
CA ARG A 255 2.39 -5.86 2.55
C ARG A 255 1.51 -4.69 2.13
N PRO A 256 1.59 -4.25 0.86
CA PRO A 256 0.85 -3.08 0.40
C PRO A 256 -0.66 -3.33 0.45
N PHE A 257 -1.38 -2.30 0.86
CA PHE A 257 -2.82 -2.21 0.72
C PHE A 257 -3.13 -0.96 -0.10
N VAL A 258 -3.35 -1.15 -1.38
CA VAL A 258 -3.67 -0.07 -2.32
C VAL A 258 -5.18 0.05 -2.43
N PHE A 259 -5.67 1.26 -2.23
CA PHE A 259 -7.09 1.60 -2.31
C PHE A 259 -7.35 2.50 -3.51
N ALA A 260 -8.39 2.18 -4.28
CA ALA A 260 -8.91 3.06 -5.32
C ALA A 260 -10.44 3.14 -5.20
N GLY A 261 -10.95 4.36 -5.17
CA GLY A 261 -12.37 4.67 -5.08
C GLY A 261 -12.97 5.12 -6.40
N GLY A 262 -13.89 6.08 -6.33
CA GLY A 262 -14.59 6.63 -7.50
C GLY A 262 -13.69 7.39 -8.49
N GLU A 263 -12.52 7.83 -8.05
CA GLU A 263 -11.54 8.56 -8.87
C GLU A 263 -10.79 7.69 -9.89
N LEU A 264 -10.89 6.37 -9.81
CA LEU A 264 -10.13 5.44 -10.65
C LEU A 264 -10.41 5.66 -12.14
N THR A 265 -9.35 5.84 -12.92
CA THR A 265 -9.36 5.91 -14.38
C THR A 265 -8.51 4.80 -15.00
N LEU A 266 -8.63 4.57 -16.31
CA LEU A 266 -7.78 3.60 -17.03
C LEU A 266 -6.29 4.01 -17.01
N ASP A 267 -6.02 5.30 -17.09
CA ASP A 267 -4.65 5.83 -17.11
C ASP A 267 -3.90 5.52 -15.81
N MET A 268 -4.60 5.42 -14.67
CA MET A 268 -4.01 5.01 -13.39
C MET A 268 -3.61 3.53 -13.34
N LEU A 269 -4.06 2.75 -14.33
CA LEU A 269 -3.71 1.33 -14.51
C LEU A 269 -2.64 1.12 -15.58
N ASP A 270 -2.10 2.19 -16.17
CA ASP A 270 -0.98 2.17 -17.09
C ASP A 270 0.19 3.00 -16.53
N LEU A 271 1.36 2.88 -17.15
CA LEU A 271 2.54 3.63 -16.73
C LEU A 271 2.30 5.15 -16.91
N SER A 272 2.51 5.91 -15.86
CA SER A 272 2.48 7.36 -15.93
C SER A 272 3.84 7.90 -16.32
N PHE A 273 3.97 8.47 -17.52
CA PHE A 273 5.20 9.11 -17.97
C PHE A 273 5.24 10.57 -17.55
N ASN A 274 6.29 10.96 -16.83
CA ASN A 274 6.53 12.36 -16.53
C ASN A 274 7.36 12.99 -17.65
N GLU A 275 6.74 13.83 -18.46
CA GLU A 275 7.39 14.48 -19.63
C GLU A 275 8.55 15.39 -19.25
N ILE A 276 8.51 16.01 -18.06
CA ILE A 276 9.59 16.88 -17.57
C ILE A 276 10.73 16.05 -17.04
N ALA A 277 10.42 15.15 -16.11
CA ALA A 277 11.42 14.32 -15.44
C ALA A 277 11.91 13.14 -16.32
N LYS A 278 11.18 12.78 -17.37
CA LYS A 278 11.50 11.73 -18.35
C LYS A 278 11.76 10.36 -17.73
N PHE A 279 10.97 9.99 -16.74
CA PHE A 279 10.89 8.66 -16.20
C PHE A 279 9.43 8.32 -15.86
N TYR A 280 9.17 7.06 -15.54
CA TYR A 280 7.82 6.57 -15.30
C TYR A 280 7.54 6.37 -13.82
N GLU A 281 6.25 6.44 -13.49
CA GLU A 281 5.68 5.96 -12.25
C GLU A 281 4.85 4.71 -12.52
N ALA A 282 4.98 3.72 -11.63
CA ALA A 282 4.26 2.46 -11.73
C ALA A 282 2.76 2.64 -11.44
N PRO A 283 1.88 1.90 -12.14
CA PRO A 283 0.44 1.93 -11.89
C PRO A 283 0.07 1.21 -10.57
N PHE A 284 -1.15 1.42 -10.10
CA PHE A 284 -1.64 0.91 -8.82
C PHE A 284 -1.49 -0.59 -8.64
N GLN A 285 -1.79 -1.40 -9.68
CA GLN A 285 -1.65 -2.86 -9.59
C GLN A 285 -0.21 -3.31 -9.42
N VAL A 286 0.77 -2.57 -9.95
CA VAL A 286 2.20 -2.84 -9.73
C VAL A 286 2.62 -2.44 -8.33
N LYS A 287 2.13 -1.31 -7.82
CA LYS A 287 2.34 -0.88 -6.43
C LYS A 287 1.70 -1.86 -5.43
N ALA A 288 0.61 -2.52 -5.80
CA ALA A 288 -0.09 -3.50 -4.96
C ALA A 288 0.54 -4.90 -4.99
N ASN A 289 1.56 -5.16 -5.82
CA ASN A 289 2.18 -6.48 -5.92
C ASN A 289 2.67 -6.99 -4.56
N GLY A 290 2.36 -8.24 -4.26
CA GLY A 290 2.63 -8.89 -2.98
C GLY A 290 1.62 -8.57 -1.87
N GLY A 291 0.55 -7.80 -2.16
CA GLY A 291 -0.44 -7.36 -1.19
C GLY A 291 -1.88 -7.38 -1.70
N VAL A 292 -2.65 -6.34 -1.39
CA VAL A 292 -4.07 -6.19 -1.73
C VAL A 292 -4.29 -4.95 -2.58
N PHE A 293 -5.13 -5.06 -3.59
CA PHE A 293 -5.68 -3.93 -4.31
C PHE A 293 -7.21 -3.92 -4.16
N LEU A 294 -7.72 -2.99 -3.38
CA LEU A 294 -9.15 -2.77 -3.19
C LEU A 294 -9.66 -1.73 -4.17
N ILE A 295 -10.65 -2.10 -4.98
CA ILE A 295 -11.44 -1.18 -5.79
C ILE A 295 -12.80 -1.06 -5.13
N ASP A 296 -12.99 0.01 -4.38
CA ASP A 296 -14.24 0.25 -3.65
C ASP A 296 -15.26 1.02 -4.50
N ASP A 297 -16.54 0.88 -4.17
CA ASP A 297 -17.69 1.39 -4.94
C ASP A 297 -17.60 1.04 -6.44
N PHE A 298 -17.15 -0.20 -6.74
CA PHE A 298 -17.00 -0.68 -8.10
C PHE A 298 -18.30 -0.54 -8.90
N GLY A 299 -18.19 0.14 -10.03
CA GLY A 299 -19.34 0.54 -10.86
C GLY A 299 -19.71 2.01 -10.75
N ARG A 300 -19.06 2.76 -9.85
CA ARG A 300 -19.22 4.22 -9.69
C ARG A 300 -17.96 5.01 -10.02
N GLN A 301 -16.89 4.33 -10.47
CA GLN A 301 -15.66 4.96 -10.93
C GLN A 301 -15.89 5.78 -12.20
N LEU A 302 -14.92 6.65 -12.49
CA LEU A 302 -14.85 7.36 -13.78
C LEU A 302 -14.64 6.39 -14.95
N VAL A 303 -13.93 5.29 -14.73
CA VAL A 303 -13.81 4.19 -15.69
C VAL A 303 -15.05 3.30 -15.67
N ARG A 304 -15.58 2.98 -16.86
CA ARG A 304 -16.70 2.03 -16.95
C ARG A 304 -16.24 0.63 -16.51
N PRO A 305 -17.04 -0.09 -15.71
CA PRO A 305 -16.69 -1.44 -15.24
C PRO A 305 -16.22 -2.37 -16.35
N LYS A 306 -16.89 -2.36 -17.48
CA LYS A 306 -16.56 -3.19 -18.65
C LYS A 306 -15.16 -2.88 -19.20
N ASP A 307 -14.75 -1.63 -19.26
CA ASP A 307 -13.46 -1.23 -19.82
C ASP A 307 -12.32 -1.66 -18.88
N LEU A 308 -12.48 -1.42 -17.56
CA LEU A 308 -11.53 -1.89 -16.56
C LEU A 308 -11.37 -3.42 -16.62
N LEU A 309 -12.48 -4.12 -16.69
CA LEU A 309 -12.48 -5.57 -16.69
C LEU A 309 -11.86 -6.14 -17.97
N ASN A 310 -12.12 -5.53 -19.13
CA ASN A 310 -11.50 -5.90 -20.40
C ASN A 310 -9.97 -5.72 -20.33
N ARG A 311 -9.50 -4.63 -19.70
CA ARG A 311 -8.06 -4.39 -19.47
C ARG A 311 -7.42 -5.49 -18.63
N TRP A 312 -8.20 -6.07 -17.68
CA TRP A 312 -7.68 -7.04 -16.73
C TRP A 312 -8.04 -8.50 -17.01
N ILE A 313 -8.57 -8.82 -18.18
CA ILE A 313 -8.82 -10.22 -18.58
C ILE A 313 -7.53 -11.05 -18.42
N VAL A 314 -6.45 -10.62 -19.04
CA VAL A 314 -5.16 -11.32 -19.01
C VAL A 314 -4.53 -11.32 -17.63
N PRO A 315 -4.42 -10.17 -16.92
CA PRO A 315 -3.89 -10.14 -15.56
C PRO A 315 -4.61 -11.07 -14.58
N LEU A 316 -5.93 -11.12 -14.60
CA LEU A 316 -6.71 -11.98 -13.71
C LEU A 316 -6.57 -13.48 -14.03
N GLU A 317 -6.41 -13.84 -15.31
CA GLU A 317 -6.28 -15.24 -15.73
C GLU A 317 -4.82 -15.73 -15.62
N LYS A 318 -3.87 -14.98 -16.17
CA LYS A 318 -2.47 -15.40 -16.33
C LYS A 318 -1.55 -14.90 -15.23
N ARG A 319 -2.01 -14.00 -14.37
CA ARG A 319 -1.19 -13.37 -13.31
C ARG A 319 0.00 -12.58 -13.86
N VAL A 320 -0.17 -12.00 -15.04
CA VAL A 320 0.82 -11.22 -15.76
C VAL A 320 0.15 -10.00 -16.37
N ASP A 321 0.75 -8.83 -16.22
CA ASP A 321 0.32 -7.62 -16.90
C ASP A 321 1.31 -7.20 -17.97
N TYR A 322 0.81 -6.67 -19.09
CA TYR A 322 1.61 -6.14 -20.20
C TYR A 322 1.49 -4.62 -20.20
N LEU A 323 2.57 -3.97 -19.82
CA LEU A 323 2.65 -2.50 -19.82
C LEU A 323 3.38 -2.02 -21.08
N THR A 324 3.03 -0.82 -21.52
CA THR A 324 3.57 -0.23 -22.75
C THR A 324 4.32 1.07 -22.43
N LEU A 325 5.56 1.15 -22.85
CA LEU A 325 6.34 2.39 -22.81
C LEU A 325 5.88 3.36 -23.91
N HIS A 326 6.11 4.67 -23.73
CA HIS A 326 5.79 5.69 -24.77
C HIS A 326 6.49 5.42 -26.09
N THR A 327 7.59 4.65 -26.10
CA THR A 327 8.29 4.17 -27.30
C THR A 327 7.53 3.09 -28.06
N GLY A 328 6.39 2.61 -27.53
CA GLY A 328 5.62 1.49 -28.07
C GLY A 328 6.14 0.11 -27.65
N LYS A 329 7.28 0.03 -26.94
CA LYS A 329 7.82 -1.23 -26.45
C LYS A 329 6.93 -1.77 -25.32
N LYS A 330 6.56 -3.05 -25.43
CA LYS A 330 5.82 -3.78 -24.37
C LYS A 330 6.76 -4.65 -23.55
N PHE A 331 6.48 -4.75 -22.27
CA PHE A 331 7.17 -5.66 -21.36
C PHE A 331 6.17 -6.26 -20.39
N GLU A 332 6.58 -7.36 -19.79
CA GLU A 332 5.75 -8.18 -18.91
C GLU A 332 6.14 -7.94 -17.45
N LEU A 333 5.13 -7.80 -16.58
CA LEU A 333 5.29 -7.73 -15.13
C LEU A 333 4.38 -8.73 -14.43
N PRO A 334 4.79 -9.28 -13.28
CA PRO A 334 3.90 -10.06 -12.43
C PRO A 334 2.70 -9.24 -11.97
N PHE A 335 1.53 -9.87 -11.95
CA PHE A 335 0.31 -9.33 -11.38
C PHE A 335 -0.03 -10.12 -10.12
N ASP A 336 0.69 -9.84 -9.03
CA ASP A 336 0.63 -10.62 -7.80
C ASP A 336 -0.04 -9.85 -6.65
N ALA A 337 -1.27 -9.42 -6.87
CA ALA A 337 -2.09 -8.81 -5.84
C ALA A 337 -3.40 -9.60 -5.65
N LEU A 338 -3.92 -9.61 -4.43
CA LEU A 338 -5.30 -10.00 -4.14
C LEU A 338 -6.20 -8.84 -4.54
N ILE A 339 -6.98 -9.02 -5.60
CA ILE A 339 -7.90 -7.98 -6.09
C ILE A 339 -9.26 -8.12 -5.41
N ILE A 340 -9.72 -7.06 -4.77
CA ILE A 340 -11.03 -7.00 -4.14
C ILE A 340 -11.88 -5.96 -4.86
N PHE A 341 -12.93 -6.42 -5.55
CA PHE A 341 -13.96 -5.54 -6.10
C PHE A 341 -15.09 -5.41 -5.08
N SER A 342 -15.26 -4.22 -4.50
CA SER A 342 -16.33 -3.94 -3.53
C SER A 342 -17.41 -3.06 -4.18
N THR A 343 -18.68 -3.45 -4.06
CA THR A 343 -19.79 -2.71 -4.68
C THR A 343 -21.09 -2.80 -3.89
N ASN A 344 -21.94 -1.80 -4.08
CA ASN A 344 -23.30 -1.78 -3.57
C ASN A 344 -24.32 -2.28 -4.61
N LEU A 345 -23.90 -2.51 -5.84
CA LEU A 345 -24.73 -2.97 -6.94
C LEU A 345 -24.73 -4.50 -7.04
N LYS A 346 -25.73 -5.06 -7.68
CA LYS A 346 -25.74 -6.50 -7.96
C LYS A 346 -24.69 -6.81 -9.05
N PRO A 347 -23.87 -7.84 -8.88
CA PRO A 347 -22.81 -8.16 -9.84
C PRO A 347 -23.30 -8.34 -11.27
N GLN A 348 -24.51 -8.88 -11.45
CA GLN A 348 -25.13 -9.12 -12.76
C GLN A 348 -25.46 -7.82 -13.52
N GLU A 349 -25.57 -6.71 -12.80
CA GLU A 349 -25.83 -5.38 -13.39
C GLU A 349 -24.54 -4.70 -13.88
N LEU A 350 -23.38 -5.18 -13.40
CA LEU A 350 -22.08 -4.55 -13.64
C LEU A 350 -21.26 -5.24 -14.71
N VAL A 351 -21.37 -6.57 -14.79
CA VAL A 351 -20.46 -7.39 -15.59
C VAL A 351 -21.22 -8.50 -16.31
N ASP A 352 -20.73 -8.88 -17.49
CA ASP A 352 -21.24 -10.02 -18.20
C ASP A 352 -20.85 -11.35 -17.52
N GLU A 353 -21.57 -12.42 -17.89
CA GLU A 353 -21.35 -13.76 -17.33
C GLU A 353 -19.94 -14.28 -17.61
N ALA A 354 -19.39 -13.97 -18.77
CA ALA A 354 -18.05 -14.42 -19.18
C ALA A 354 -16.97 -13.84 -18.28
N PHE A 355 -17.13 -12.59 -17.86
CA PHE A 355 -16.21 -11.98 -16.91
C PHE A 355 -16.49 -12.45 -15.47
N PHE A 356 -17.77 -12.55 -15.07
CA PHE A 356 -18.12 -12.92 -13.71
C PHE A 356 -17.57 -14.27 -13.29
N ARG A 357 -17.39 -15.22 -14.22
CA ARG A 357 -16.73 -16.52 -13.95
C ARG A 357 -15.24 -16.41 -13.68
N ARG A 358 -14.54 -15.34 -14.12
CA ARG A 358 -13.11 -15.12 -13.90
C ARG A 358 -12.79 -14.65 -12.50
N ILE A 359 -13.76 -13.99 -11.84
CA ILE A 359 -13.64 -13.67 -10.41
C ILE A 359 -14.00 -14.93 -9.62
N ARG A 360 -13.01 -15.50 -8.95
CA ARG A 360 -13.14 -16.83 -8.35
C ARG A 360 -14.14 -16.87 -7.21
N TYR A 361 -14.16 -15.84 -6.36
CA TYR A 361 -15.03 -15.78 -5.19
C TYR A 361 -15.99 -14.61 -5.26
N LYS A 362 -17.26 -14.86 -4.89
CA LYS A 362 -18.34 -13.88 -4.84
C LYS A 362 -18.93 -13.95 -3.43
N ILE A 363 -18.76 -12.88 -2.67
CA ILE A 363 -19.11 -12.84 -1.26
C ILE A 363 -20.21 -11.80 -1.08
N HIS A 364 -21.37 -12.27 -0.69
CA HIS A 364 -22.51 -11.41 -0.40
C HIS A 364 -22.48 -10.96 1.07
N PHE A 365 -22.49 -9.67 1.28
CA PHE A 365 -22.58 -9.04 2.60
C PHE A 365 -24.05 -8.74 2.89
N GLU A 366 -24.69 -9.69 3.55
CA GLU A 366 -26.08 -9.57 3.97
C GLU A 366 -26.24 -8.56 5.12
N ASN A 367 -27.50 -8.09 5.29
CA ASN A 367 -27.83 -7.31 6.46
C ASN A 367 -27.62 -8.15 7.73
N PRO A 368 -27.25 -7.53 8.86
CA PRO A 368 -27.08 -8.27 10.10
C PRO A 368 -28.41 -8.85 10.58
N THR A 369 -28.35 -10.01 11.24
CA THR A 369 -29.47 -10.46 12.07
C THR A 369 -29.68 -9.52 13.25
N LEU A 370 -30.83 -9.60 13.92
CA LEU A 370 -31.07 -8.74 15.08
C LEU A 370 -30.08 -9.01 16.21
N GLU A 371 -29.66 -10.26 16.38
CA GLU A 371 -28.64 -10.68 17.36
C GLU A 371 -27.27 -10.08 17.00
N GLU A 372 -26.85 -10.20 15.76
CA GLU A 372 -25.60 -9.57 15.26
C GLU A 372 -25.65 -8.06 15.42
N TYR A 373 -26.78 -7.43 15.11
CA TYR A 373 -26.97 -5.99 15.28
C TYR A 373 -26.80 -5.55 16.74
N LYS A 374 -27.44 -6.27 17.68
CA LYS A 374 -27.32 -6.03 19.12
C LYS A 374 -25.87 -6.17 19.59
N GLU A 375 -25.17 -7.18 19.08
CA GLU A 375 -23.77 -7.42 19.41
C GLU A 375 -22.85 -6.29 18.87
N ILE A 376 -23.07 -5.84 17.63
CA ILE A 376 -22.36 -4.68 17.06
C ILE A 376 -22.62 -3.44 17.93
N PHE A 377 -23.86 -3.21 18.31
CA PHE A 377 -24.24 -2.07 19.11
C PHE A 377 -23.56 -2.10 20.50
N LYS A 378 -23.56 -3.27 21.14
CA LYS A 378 -22.88 -3.51 22.44
C LYS A 378 -21.38 -3.27 22.33
N ASN A 379 -20.73 -3.83 21.31
CA ASN A 379 -19.30 -3.70 21.10
C ASN A 379 -18.92 -2.25 20.85
N TYR A 380 -19.66 -1.53 20.00
CA TYR A 380 -19.38 -0.13 19.71
C TYR A 380 -19.64 0.80 20.91
N SER A 381 -20.73 0.55 21.67
CA SER A 381 -20.99 1.27 22.93
C SER A 381 -19.80 1.14 23.90
N ARG A 382 -19.21 -0.06 24.02
CA ARG A 382 -18.04 -0.28 24.87
C ARG A 382 -16.82 0.53 24.42
N THR A 383 -16.56 0.64 23.11
CA THR A 383 -15.43 1.43 22.59
C THR A 383 -15.57 2.92 22.90
N LYS A 384 -16.80 3.41 23.03
CA LYS A 384 -17.11 4.82 23.37
C LYS A 384 -17.37 5.05 24.88
N ASN A 385 -17.16 4.02 25.71
CA ASN A 385 -17.44 4.07 27.17
C ASN A 385 -18.91 4.43 27.50
N ILE A 386 -19.85 4.00 26.65
CA ILE A 386 -21.28 4.18 26.85
C ILE A 386 -21.88 2.87 27.38
N VAL A 387 -22.72 2.97 28.41
CA VAL A 387 -23.40 1.79 28.95
C VAL A 387 -24.42 1.28 27.92
N TYR A 388 -24.25 0.02 27.50
CA TYR A 388 -25.19 -0.63 26.56
C TYR A 388 -26.53 -0.85 27.24
N ASN A 389 -27.61 -0.44 26.56
CA ASN A 389 -28.99 -0.65 27.03
C ASN A 389 -29.79 -1.43 25.99
N PRO A 390 -30.06 -2.74 26.20
CA PRO A 390 -30.78 -3.56 25.25
C PRO A 390 -32.22 -3.10 25.01
N ILE A 391 -32.88 -2.49 26.03
CA ILE A 391 -34.25 -2.01 25.92
C ILE A 391 -34.33 -0.88 24.89
N ILE A 392 -33.33 0.00 24.87
CA ILE A 392 -33.27 1.10 23.90
C ILE A 392 -33.06 0.56 22.48
N VAL A 393 -32.25 -0.48 22.32
CA VAL A 393 -32.05 -1.10 21.00
C VAL A 393 -33.34 -1.78 20.49
N ASP A 394 -34.09 -2.44 21.36
CA ASP A 394 -35.40 -3.00 21.01
C ASP A 394 -36.44 -1.92 20.71
N TYR A 395 -36.41 -0.82 21.47
CA TYR A 395 -37.22 0.37 21.19
C TYR A 395 -36.92 0.95 19.80
N MET A 396 -35.64 1.13 19.45
CA MET A 396 -35.24 1.59 18.12
C MET A 396 -35.76 0.65 17.02
N GLN A 397 -35.70 -0.66 17.24
CA GLN A 397 -36.18 -1.65 16.29
C GLN A 397 -37.67 -1.46 15.98
N THR A 398 -38.48 -1.20 16.99
CA THR A 398 -39.94 -1.05 16.84
C THR A 398 -40.33 0.32 16.29
N GLU A 399 -39.80 1.40 16.91
CA GLU A 399 -40.26 2.75 16.61
C GLU A 399 -39.63 3.38 15.35
N PHE A 400 -38.43 2.92 14.95
CA PHE A 400 -37.76 3.47 13.79
C PHE A 400 -37.67 2.46 12.64
N TYR A 401 -37.07 1.28 12.85
CA TYR A 401 -36.87 0.34 11.74
C TYR A 401 -38.18 -0.27 11.22
N GLN A 402 -39.00 -0.83 12.08
CA GLN A 402 -40.29 -1.42 11.67
C GLN A 402 -41.30 -0.36 11.18
N LYS A 403 -41.42 0.73 11.93
CA LYS A 403 -42.38 1.79 11.63
C LYS A 403 -42.07 2.51 10.31
N TYR A 404 -40.83 2.73 9.99
CA TYR A 404 -40.42 3.39 8.75
C TYR A 404 -40.01 2.42 7.64
N GLY A 405 -40.07 1.12 7.87
CA GLY A 405 -39.70 0.10 6.89
C GLY A 405 -38.20 0.17 6.49
N VAL A 406 -37.34 0.58 7.41
CA VAL A 406 -35.89 0.67 7.18
C VAL A 406 -35.23 -0.66 7.56
N GLU A 407 -34.42 -1.19 6.67
CA GLU A 407 -33.62 -2.37 6.97
C GLU A 407 -32.45 -2.04 7.89
N ILE A 408 -32.18 -2.90 8.85
CA ILE A 408 -31.00 -2.74 9.73
C ILE A 408 -29.70 -2.92 8.92
N ARG A 409 -28.68 -2.10 9.26
CA ARG A 409 -27.36 -2.11 8.65
C ARG A 409 -26.28 -2.19 9.73
N ARG A 410 -25.13 -2.74 9.39
CA ARG A 410 -24.01 -2.88 10.33
C ARG A 410 -23.39 -1.54 10.74
N CYS A 411 -23.54 -0.48 9.94
CA CYS A 411 -23.06 0.87 10.27
C CYS A 411 -23.96 1.62 11.25
N HIS A 412 -25.29 1.32 11.30
CA HIS A 412 -26.24 2.09 12.10
C HIS A 412 -25.88 2.19 13.60
N PRO A 413 -25.38 1.13 14.28
CA PRO A 413 -24.95 1.23 15.66
C PRO A 413 -23.90 2.32 15.88
N ARG A 414 -22.88 2.37 14.99
CA ARG A 414 -21.84 3.40 15.04
C ARG A 414 -22.44 4.79 14.85
N ASP A 415 -23.18 4.94 13.76
CA ASP A 415 -23.70 6.24 13.33
C ASP A 415 -24.66 6.83 14.35
N VAL A 416 -25.53 6.01 14.93
CA VAL A 416 -26.47 6.44 15.99
C VAL A 416 -25.73 6.80 17.28
N ILE A 417 -24.77 5.99 17.71
CA ILE A 417 -24.00 6.28 18.94
C ILE A 417 -23.18 7.57 18.78
N GLU A 418 -22.56 7.80 17.62
CA GLU A 418 -21.83 9.03 17.37
C GLU A 418 -22.74 10.26 17.38
N GLN A 419 -23.93 10.17 16.80
CA GLN A 419 -24.92 11.26 16.88
C GLN A 419 -25.42 11.48 18.31
N VAL A 420 -25.64 10.42 19.08
CA VAL A 420 -25.98 10.54 20.52
C VAL A 420 -24.89 11.29 21.28
N ILE A 421 -23.61 10.99 21.01
CA ILE A 421 -22.48 11.69 21.62
C ILE A 421 -22.48 13.18 21.23
N ASP A 422 -22.68 13.49 19.96
CA ASP A 422 -22.66 14.86 19.45
C ASP A 422 -23.83 15.69 20.01
N ILE A 423 -25.04 15.11 20.05
CA ILE A 423 -26.21 15.73 20.64
C ILE A 423 -26.01 15.97 22.16
N ALA A 424 -25.52 14.95 22.88
CA ALA A 424 -25.24 15.07 24.32
C ALA A 424 -24.23 16.20 24.61
N ARG A 425 -23.16 16.27 23.78
CA ARG A 425 -22.16 17.35 23.86
C ARG A 425 -22.79 18.73 23.62
N TYR A 426 -23.65 18.86 22.60
CA TYR A 426 -24.34 20.10 22.31
C TYR A 426 -25.25 20.53 23.45
N LEU A 427 -25.97 19.55 24.07
CA LEU A 427 -26.86 19.81 25.22
C LEU A 427 -26.11 19.92 26.56
N ASN A 428 -24.79 19.81 26.57
CA ASN A 428 -23.96 19.78 27.78
C ASN A 428 -24.43 18.75 28.82
N THR A 429 -24.80 17.55 28.34
CA THR A 429 -25.26 16.41 29.16
C THR A 429 -24.34 15.20 28.97
N PRO A 430 -24.29 14.24 29.91
CA PRO A 430 -23.55 13.01 29.73
C PRO A 430 -24.09 12.21 28.55
N ALA A 431 -23.18 11.69 27.72
CA ALA A 431 -23.56 10.80 26.62
C ALA A 431 -24.05 9.46 27.18
N ALA A 432 -25.32 9.14 26.96
CA ALA A 432 -25.96 7.91 27.40
C ALA A 432 -27.04 7.46 26.41
N LEU A 433 -27.32 6.17 26.37
CA LEU A 433 -28.40 5.63 25.55
C LEU A 433 -29.75 5.84 26.30
N THR A 434 -30.21 7.10 26.34
CA THR A 434 -31.55 7.46 26.82
C THR A 434 -32.52 7.56 25.65
N LYS A 435 -33.81 7.44 25.93
CA LYS A 435 -34.84 7.52 24.91
C LYS A 435 -34.77 8.87 24.17
N GLU A 436 -34.64 9.98 24.89
CA GLU A 436 -34.63 11.34 24.37
C GLU A 436 -33.45 11.55 23.39
N LEU A 437 -32.24 11.14 23.78
CA LEU A 437 -31.05 11.29 22.93
C LEU A 437 -31.10 10.38 21.70
N VAL A 438 -31.60 9.16 21.87
CA VAL A 438 -31.74 8.20 20.76
C VAL A 438 -32.84 8.63 19.78
N ASP A 439 -33.96 9.16 20.27
CA ASP A 439 -35.00 9.71 19.40
C ASP A 439 -34.47 10.89 18.59
N ALA A 440 -33.73 11.81 19.21
CA ALA A 440 -33.14 12.94 18.50
C ALA A 440 -32.13 12.48 17.44
N ALA A 441 -31.28 11.50 17.77
CA ALA A 441 -30.34 10.90 16.83
C ALA A 441 -31.05 10.19 15.67
N CYS A 442 -32.01 9.32 15.97
CA CYS A 442 -32.75 8.56 14.96
C CYS A 442 -33.60 9.46 14.05
N HIS A 443 -34.21 10.50 14.57
CA HIS A 443 -34.95 11.47 13.74
C HIS A 443 -34.04 12.23 12.78
N SER A 444 -32.80 12.53 13.20
CA SER A 444 -31.80 13.16 12.34
C SER A 444 -31.24 12.18 11.29
N TYR A 445 -31.02 10.93 11.68
CA TYR A 445 -30.39 9.91 10.83
C TYR A 445 -31.34 9.32 9.78
N PHE A 446 -32.57 8.96 10.19
CA PHE A 446 -33.58 8.36 9.33
C PHE A 446 -34.50 9.43 8.70
N VAL A 447 -33.90 10.36 7.97
CA VAL A 447 -34.67 11.37 7.22
C VAL A 447 -35.48 10.70 6.12
N LYS A 448 -36.77 11.10 6.01
CA LYS A 448 -37.65 10.73 4.90
C LYS A 448 -37.42 11.62 3.68
#